data_c5973717f14993b5bcbb8bf2cdb95832
#
_entry.id   c5973717f14993b5bcbb8bf2cdb95832
#
_cell.length_a   1.000
_cell.length_b   1.000
_cell.length_c   1.000
_cell.angle_alpha   90.00
_cell.angle_beta   90.00
_cell.angle_gamma   90.00
#
_symmetry.space_group_name_H-M   'P 1'
#
loop_
_entity.id
_entity.type
_entity.pdbx_description
1 polymer ?
#
loop_
_entity_poly.entity_id
_entity_poly.type
_entity_poly.pdbx_seq_one_letter_code
_entity_poly.pdbx_strand_id
1 'polypeptide(L)'
;MSTAVLIFQRTDAGGTNNVWFYDMKADGFSLDDKRNPIADNDIPDIIARFKNIEGEAVRTRKDQSFLVPADEIRANDYDFSINKYKEVEKKKVEYEPSDVILERIKCLGEECQRLYSELSNVINED
;
A
#
# COMPACT_ATOMS: atom_id res chain seq x y z
N MET A 1 -3.24 -13.42 -1.32
CA MET A 1 -4.66 -13.56 -0.86
C MET A 1 -4.94 -12.41 0.09
N SER A 2 -6.01 -11.67 -0.07
CA SER A 2 -6.42 -10.64 0.90
C SER A 2 -7.55 -11.20 1.77
N THR A 3 -7.47 -10.91 3.06
CA THR A 3 -8.44 -11.37 4.05
C THR A 3 -9.11 -10.16 4.68
N ALA A 4 -10.41 -10.24 4.93
CA ALA A 4 -11.15 -9.20 5.63
C ALA A 4 -11.76 -9.78 6.92
N VAL A 5 -11.80 -8.97 7.97
CA VAL A 5 -12.46 -9.28 9.23
C VAL A 5 -13.61 -8.31 9.41
N LEU A 6 -14.83 -8.83 9.54
CA LEU A 6 -16.03 -8.02 9.78
C LEU A 6 -16.44 -8.17 11.25
N ILE A 7 -16.50 -7.05 11.96
CA ILE A 7 -16.93 -6.98 13.35
C ILE A 7 -18.26 -6.21 13.40
N PHE A 8 -19.29 -6.83 13.94
CA PHE A 8 -20.61 -6.19 14.05
C PHE A 8 -21.33 -6.60 15.36
N GLN A 9 -22.22 -5.76 15.79
CA GLN A 9 -23.10 -6.04 16.91
C GLN A 9 -24.56 -6.00 16.42
N ARG A 10 -25.31 -7.05 16.71
CA ARG A 10 -26.75 -7.05 16.47
C ARG A 10 -27.43 -6.23 17.56
N THR A 11 -28.22 -5.25 17.15
CA THR A 11 -29.03 -4.43 18.03
C THR A 11 -30.49 -4.50 17.59
N ASP A 12 -31.41 -4.36 18.52
CA ASP A 12 -32.86 -4.32 18.20
C ASP A 12 -33.33 -2.89 17.85
N ALA A 13 -32.45 -1.91 17.91
CA ALA A 13 -32.75 -0.50 17.77
C ALA A 13 -32.44 0.10 16.37
N GLY A 14 -32.17 -0.72 15.36
CA GLY A 14 -31.86 -0.28 14.00
C GLY A 14 -30.38 -0.39 13.64
N GLY A 15 -30.05 0.00 12.41
CA GLY A 15 -28.71 -0.13 11.82
C GLY A 15 -27.75 1.00 12.21
N THR A 16 -26.52 0.86 11.79
CA THR A 16 -25.50 1.93 11.87
C THR A 16 -25.65 2.93 10.72
N ASN A 17 -25.29 4.19 10.98
CA ASN A 17 -25.26 5.23 9.95
C ASN A 17 -23.94 5.23 9.15
N ASN A 18 -22.86 4.78 9.78
CA ASN A 18 -21.54 4.72 9.17
C ASN A 18 -20.87 3.38 9.47
N VAL A 19 -20.07 2.90 8.53
CA VAL A 19 -19.19 1.75 8.71
C VAL A 19 -17.75 2.22 8.73
N TRP A 20 -17.01 1.78 9.72
CA TRP A 20 -15.60 2.09 9.85
C TRP A 20 -14.75 1.05 9.13
N PHE A 21 -13.86 1.54 8.28
CA PHE A 21 -12.88 0.73 7.57
C PHE A 21 -11.48 0.99 8.09
N TYR A 22 -10.67 -0.04 8.18
CA TYR A 22 -9.25 0.04 8.50
C TYR A 22 -8.45 -0.85 7.56
N ASP A 23 -7.47 -0.27 6.87
CA ASP A 23 -6.56 -0.96 5.96
C ASP A 23 -5.31 -1.42 6.73
N MET A 24 -5.42 -2.58 7.37
CA MET A 24 -4.34 -3.15 8.17
C MET A 24 -3.22 -3.66 7.25
N LYS A 25 -1.99 -3.23 7.50
CA LYS A 25 -0.80 -3.58 6.72
C LYS A 25 0.11 -4.56 7.44
N ALA A 26 0.19 -4.46 8.76
CA ALA A 26 1.06 -5.28 9.58
C ALA A 26 0.39 -5.68 10.89
N ASP A 27 0.61 -6.91 11.33
CA ASP A 27 0.06 -7.48 12.56
C ASP A 27 1.12 -7.78 13.63
N GLY A 28 2.35 -7.26 13.45
CA GLY A 28 3.48 -7.49 14.35
C GLY A 28 4.27 -8.75 14.02
N PHE A 29 3.94 -9.43 12.92
CA PHE A 29 4.63 -10.64 12.48
C PHE A 29 4.96 -10.61 10.98
N SER A 30 6.04 -11.30 10.61
CA SER A 30 6.40 -11.47 9.20
C SER A 30 5.35 -12.28 8.44
N LEU A 31 5.27 -12.05 7.12
CA LEU A 31 4.32 -12.73 6.24
C LEU A 31 4.77 -14.15 5.82
N ASP A 32 5.96 -14.57 6.24
CA ASP A 32 6.47 -15.92 6.00
C ASP A 32 5.84 -16.97 6.94
N ASP A 33 6.03 -18.24 6.62
CA ASP A 33 5.47 -19.35 7.41
C ASP A 33 5.98 -19.38 8.86
N LYS A 34 7.15 -18.77 9.13
CA LYS A 34 7.77 -18.75 10.45
C LYS A 34 7.16 -17.72 11.39
N ARG A 35 6.44 -16.72 10.86
CA ARG A 35 5.76 -15.69 11.65
C ARG A 35 6.69 -15.06 12.71
N ASN A 36 7.87 -14.59 12.29
CA ASN A 36 8.79 -13.92 13.19
C ASN A 36 8.25 -12.55 13.63
N PRO A 37 8.41 -12.15 14.91
CA PRO A 37 7.99 -10.84 15.37
C PRO A 37 8.71 -9.72 14.60
N ILE A 38 7.96 -8.70 14.17
CA ILE A 38 8.47 -7.48 13.53
C ILE A 38 7.97 -6.25 14.28
N ALA A 39 8.63 -5.11 14.08
CA ALA A 39 8.28 -3.86 14.75
C ALA A 39 6.96 -3.26 14.24
N ASP A 40 6.64 -3.49 12.96
CA ASP A 40 5.44 -2.95 12.32
C ASP A 40 4.19 -3.70 12.81
N ASN A 41 3.31 -2.99 13.52
CA ASN A 41 2.10 -3.56 14.13
C ASN A 41 0.98 -2.52 14.21
N ASP A 42 -0.06 -2.70 13.43
CA ASP A 42 -1.22 -1.80 13.38
C ASP A 42 -2.27 -2.12 14.47
N ILE A 43 -2.19 -3.25 15.15
CA ILE A 43 -3.21 -3.68 16.11
C ILE A 43 -3.42 -2.68 17.25
N PRO A 44 -2.36 -2.10 17.88
CA PRO A 44 -2.55 -1.09 18.90
C PRO A 44 -3.25 0.17 18.38
N ASP A 45 -2.96 0.60 17.15
CA ASP A 45 -3.62 1.73 16.51
C ASP A 45 -5.10 1.44 16.22
N ILE A 46 -5.43 0.25 15.73
CA ILE A 46 -6.81 -0.22 15.53
C ILE A 46 -7.61 -0.11 16.84
N ILE A 47 -7.05 -0.60 17.94
CA ILE A 47 -7.71 -0.58 19.26
C ILE A 47 -7.92 0.86 19.75
N ALA A 48 -6.90 1.71 19.60
CA ALA A 48 -6.97 3.10 20.04
C ALA A 48 -8.05 3.88 19.25
N ARG A 49 -8.11 3.69 17.93
CA ARG A 49 -9.08 4.34 17.04
C ARG A 49 -10.49 3.82 17.26
N PHE A 50 -10.65 2.51 17.43
CA PHE A 50 -11.96 1.93 17.72
C PHE A 50 -12.57 2.48 19.03
N LYS A 51 -11.74 2.74 20.03
CA LYS A 51 -12.18 3.37 21.28
C LYS A 51 -12.56 4.83 21.12
N ASN A 52 -12.05 5.51 20.09
CA ASN A 52 -12.30 6.92 19.79
C ASN A 52 -12.82 7.10 18.36
N ILE A 53 -13.88 6.39 18.03
CA ILE A 53 -14.44 6.37 16.67
C ILE A 53 -14.99 7.73 16.22
N GLU A 54 -15.35 8.62 17.16
CA GLU A 54 -15.78 9.99 16.86
C GLU A 54 -14.65 10.82 16.23
N GLY A 55 -13.41 10.54 16.61
CA GLY A 55 -12.22 11.16 16.00
C GLY A 55 -11.99 10.77 14.54
N GLU A 56 -12.60 9.70 14.07
CA GLU A 56 -12.50 9.26 12.66
C GLU A 56 -13.31 10.14 11.69
N ALA A 57 -14.24 10.97 12.20
CA ALA A 57 -15.06 11.85 11.36
C ALA A 57 -14.26 12.90 10.58
N VAL A 58 -13.05 13.24 11.04
CA VAL A 58 -12.16 14.21 10.37
C VAL A 58 -11.22 13.54 9.36
N ARG A 59 -11.20 12.21 9.29
CA ARG A 59 -10.32 11.47 8.39
C ARG A 59 -10.91 11.32 7.00
N THR A 60 -10.03 11.23 6.03
CA THR A 60 -10.38 11.11 4.62
C THR A 60 -10.20 9.67 4.13
N ARG A 61 -10.76 9.36 2.98
CA ARG A 61 -10.62 8.04 2.34
C ARG A 61 -9.20 7.73 1.84
N LYS A 62 -8.28 8.68 1.94
CA LYS A 62 -6.85 8.49 1.66
C LYS A 62 -6.08 7.93 2.85
N ASP A 63 -6.64 8.10 4.03
CA ASP A 63 -6.04 7.62 5.28
C ASP A 63 -6.13 6.09 5.41
N GLN A 64 -5.41 5.55 6.36
CA GLN A 64 -5.42 4.11 6.65
C GLN A 64 -6.75 3.65 7.25
N SER A 65 -7.46 4.54 7.95
CA SER A 65 -8.81 4.29 8.44
C SER A 65 -9.73 5.46 8.10
N PHE A 66 -11.01 5.17 7.85
CA PHE A 66 -12.01 6.14 7.47
C PHE A 66 -13.42 5.60 7.70
N LEU A 67 -14.40 6.51 7.69
CA LEU A 67 -15.82 6.17 7.77
C LEU A 67 -16.47 6.23 6.38
N VAL A 68 -17.36 5.29 6.12
CA VAL A 68 -18.19 5.25 4.92
C VAL A 68 -19.66 5.27 5.34
N PRO A 69 -20.51 6.14 4.79
CA PRO A 69 -21.94 6.15 5.05
C PRO A 69 -22.59 4.82 4.66
N ALA A 70 -23.48 4.32 5.50
CA ALA A 70 -24.18 3.06 5.25
C ALA A 70 -25.02 3.10 3.95
N ASP A 71 -25.53 4.27 3.58
CA ASP A 71 -26.30 4.43 2.34
C ASP A 71 -25.45 4.23 1.09
N GLU A 72 -24.18 4.64 1.13
CA GLU A 72 -23.24 4.37 0.04
C GLU A 72 -22.94 2.87 -0.10
N ILE A 73 -22.81 2.16 1.03
CA ILE A 73 -22.61 0.71 1.01
C ILE A 73 -23.82 -0.01 0.46
N ARG A 74 -25.03 0.44 0.80
CA ARG A 74 -26.30 -0.08 0.23
C ARG A 74 -26.37 0.15 -1.28
N ALA A 75 -25.98 1.34 -1.76
CA ALA A 75 -25.94 1.67 -3.17
C ALA A 75 -24.93 0.80 -3.95
N ASN A 76 -23.91 0.28 -3.28
CA ASN A 76 -22.91 -0.63 -3.83
C ASN A 76 -23.20 -2.11 -3.54
N ASP A 77 -24.46 -2.49 -3.43
CA ASP A 77 -24.92 -3.87 -3.20
C ASP A 77 -24.31 -4.54 -1.96
N TYR A 78 -24.11 -3.76 -0.89
CA TYR A 78 -23.47 -4.21 0.36
C TYR A 78 -22.08 -4.79 0.18
N ASP A 79 -21.33 -4.34 -0.82
CA ASP A 79 -19.94 -4.73 -1.02
C ASP A 79 -19.05 -4.03 0.03
N PHE A 80 -18.35 -4.81 0.84
CA PHE A 80 -17.41 -4.35 1.87
C PHE A 80 -15.95 -4.35 1.41
N SER A 81 -15.70 -4.41 0.11
CA SER A 81 -14.34 -4.31 -0.43
C SER A 81 -13.78 -2.91 -0.20
N ILE A 82 -12.76 -2.80 0.65
CA ILE A 82 -12.14 -1.52 1.01
C ILE A 82 -11.66 -0.73 -0.22
N ASN A 83 -11.23 -1.42 -1.26
CA ASN A 83 -10.74 -0.82 -2.50
C ASN A 83 -11.79 -0.01 -3.28
N LYS A 84 -13.07 -0.23 -3.02
CA LYS A 84 -14.15 0.57 -3.61
C LYS A 84 -14.28 1.95 -2.98
N TYR A 85 -13.93 2.07 -1.71
CA TYR A 85 -14.16 3.26 -0.90
C TYR A 85 -12.87 4.03 -0.63
N LYS A 86 -11.73 3.34 -0.66
CA LYS A 86 -10.42 3.95 -0.42
C LYS A 86 -9.93 4.72 -1.65
N GLU A 87 -9.58 5.97 -1.45
CA GLU A 87 -8.93 6.79 -2.47
C GLU A 87 -7.42 6.55 -2.44
N VAL A 88 -6.91 5.94 -3.51
CA VAL A 88 -5.46 5.77 -3.69
C VAL A 88 -4.94 6.93 -4.51
N GLU A 89 -4.06 7.74 -3.95
CA GLU A 89 -3.31 8.71 -4.74
C GLU A 89 -2.39 7.96 -5.70
N LYS A 90 -2.78 7.91 -6.96
CA LYS A 90 -1.87 7.49 -8.02
C LYS A 90 -0.80 8.58 -8.16
N LYS A 91 0.33 8.41 -7.47
CA LYS A 91 1.50 9.23 -7.79
C LYS A 91 1.80 8.98 -9.27
N LYS A 92 1.59 10.01 -10.08
CA LYS A 92 1.99 9.98 -11.48
C LYS A 92 3.51 9.85 -11.47
N VAL A 93 4.00 8.64 -11.70
CA VAL A 93 5.44 8.42 -11.88
C VAL A 93 5.78 9.05 -13.21
N GLU A 94 6.46 10.20 -13.17
CA GLU A 94 7.06 10.78 -14.37
C GLU A 94 8.29 9.93 -14.69
N TYR A 95 8.17 9.16 -15.74
CA TYR A 95 9.31 8.43 -16.30
C TYR A 95 10.13 9.39 -17.17
N GLU A 96 11.45 9.26 -17.11
CA GLU A 96 12.33 9.94 -18.07
C GLU A 96 11.90 9.56 -19.49
N PRO A 97 11.95 10.50 -20.45
CA PRO A 97 11.66 10.22 -21.85
C PRO A 97 12.49 9.04 -22.35
N SER A 98 11.91 8.18 -23.17
CA SER A 98 12.56 6.98 -23.69
C SER A 98 13.88 7.28 -24.40
N ASP A 99 13.94 8.43 -25.07
CA ASP A 99 15.14 8.89 -25.81
C ASP A 99 16.32 9.14 -24.88
N VAL A 100 16.07 9.74 -23.70
CA VAL A 100 17.11 10.00 -22.69
C VAL A 100 17.63 8.68 -22.11
N ILE A 101 16.73 7.72 -21.88
CA ILE A 101 17.12 6.41 -21.36
C ILE A 101 17.95 5.65 -22.41
N LEU A 102 17.56 5.70 -23.68
CA LEU A 102 18.30 5.06 -24.77
C LEU A 102 19.70 5.66 -24.97
N GLU A 103 19.80 6.99 -24.88
CA GLU A 103 21.10 7.67 -25.01
C GLU A 103 22.03 7.32 -23.84
N ARG A 104 21.50 7.21 -22.64
CA ARG A 104 22.24 6.76 -21.45
C ARG A 104 22.71 5.32 -21.57
N ILE A 105 21.87 4.41 -22.08
CA ILE A 105 22.25 3.02 -22.36
C ILE A 105 23.39 2.96 -23.38
N LYS A 106 23.31 3.75 -24.45
CA LYS A 106 24.35 3.82 -25.47
C LYS A 106 25.71 4.31 -24.90
N CYS A 107 25.68 5.40 -24.13
CA CYS A 107 26.86 5.94 -23.48
C CYS A 107 27.53 4.94 -22.53
N LEU A 108 26.72 4.26 -21.69
CA LEU A 108 27.21 3.21 -20.79
C LEU A 108 27.78 2.01 -21.56
N GLY A 109 27.21 1.66 -22.71
CA GLY A 109 27.71 0.61 -23.59
C GLY A 109 29.08 0.94 -24.17
N GLU A 110 29.27 2.18 -24.63
CA GLU A 110 30.57 2.66 -25.15
C GLU A 110 31.64 2.69 -24.06
N GLU A 111 31.30 3.12 -22.86
CA GLU A 111 32.24 3.12 -21.72
C GLU A 111 32.61 1.69 -21.30
N CYS A 112 31.67 0.78 -21.27
CA CYS A 112 31.92 -0.64 -20.99
C CYS A 112 32.86 -1.27 -22.03
N GLN A 113 32.66 -0.96 -23.31
CA GLN A 113 33.51 -1.43 -24.40
C GLN A 113 34.94 -0.90 -24.26
N ARG A 114 35.10 0.39 -23.91
CA ARG A 114 36.40 1.00 -23.66
C ARG A 114 37.16 0.32 -22.53
N LEU A 115 36.48 0.15 -21.37
CA LEU A 115 37.08 -0.50 -20.20
C LEU A 115 37.47 -1.94 -20.49
N TYR A 116 36.64 -2.64 -21.27
CA TYR A 116 36.94 -4.03 -21.68
C TYR A 116 38.20 -4.06 -22.56
N SER A 117 38.37 -3.11 -23.47
CA SER A 117 39.56 -3.02 -24.33
C SER A 117 40.81 -2.69 -23.51
N GLU A 118 40.72 -1.75 -22.56
CA GLU A 118 41.83 -1.41 -21.67
C GLU A 118 42.27 -2.62 -20.82
N LEU A 119 41.30 -3.37 -20.25
CA LEU A 119 41.58 -4.56 -19.48
C LEU A 119 42.25 -5.65 -20.35
N SER A 120 41.75 -5.85 -21.57
CA SER A 120 42.31 -6.82 -22.51
C SER A 120 43.76 -6.49 -22.89
N ASN A 121 44.11 -5.21 -23.04
CA ASN A 121 45.49 -4.78 -23.32
C ASN A 121 46.39 -5.08 -22.13
N VAL A 122 45.96 -4.77 -20.90
CA VAL A 122 46.75 -5.07 -19.69
C VAL A 122 47.03 -6.56 -19.52
N ILE A 123 46.07 -7.42 -19.84
CA ILE A 123 46.22 -8.88 -19.73
C ILE A 123 47.19 -9.43 -20.81
N ASN A 124 47.26 -8.81 -21.97
CA ASN A 124 48.09 -9.26 -23.07
C ASN A 124 49.51 -8.65 -23.05
N GLU A 125 49.82 -7.72 -22.13
CA GLU A 125 51.16 -7.16 -21.93
C GLU A 125 52.03 -7.99 -20.95
N ASP A 126 51.48 -9.01 -20.30
CA ASP A 126 52.20 -10.00 -19.48
C ASP A 126 52.42 -11.32 -20.28
#